data_488f74a2294bed916db34e082c5c667c
#
_entry.id   488f74a2294bed916db34e082c5c667c
#
_cell.length_a   1.000
_cell.length_b   1.000
_cell.length_c   1.000
_cell.angle_alpha   90.00
_cell.angle_beta   90.00
_cell.angle_gamma   90.00
#
_symmetry.space_group_name_H-M   'P 1'
#
loop_
_entity.id
_entity.type
_entity.pdbx_description
1 polymer ?
#
loop_
_entity_poly.entity_id
_entity_poly.type
_entity_poly.pdbx_seq_one_letter_code
_entity_poly.pdbx_strand_id
1 'polypeptide(L)'
;MKHQQFIIQGKVENTGFRLFALRGASKYGLCGEILEKDGKIIVDAEGDETKLQFFEEWCRKGPEGSHVETLICTDKEVIGYENFKIL
;
A
#
# COMPACT_ATOMS: atom_id res chain seq x y z
N MET A 1 4.24 -7.93 -14.78
CA MET A 1 3.29 -7.43 -13.77
C MET A 1 3.22 -8.37 -12.58
N LYS A 2 3.24 -7.83 -11.40
CA LYS A 2 3.09 -8.58 -10.15
C LYS A 2 1.97 -7.99 -9.31
N HIS A 3 1.45 -8.80 -8.40
CA HIS A 3 0.50 -8.37 -7.38
C HIS A 3 1.13 -8.65 -6.02
N GLN A 4 1.23 -7.64 -5.19
CA GLN A 4 1.72 -7.78 -3.82
C GLN A 4 0.69 -7.20 -2.84
N GLN A 5 0.54 -7.88 -1.72
CA GLN A 5 -0.30 -7.39 -0.64
C GLN A 5 0.59 -6.98 0.53
N PHE A 6 0.37 -5.78 1.04
CA PHE A 6 1.07 -5.28 2.22
C PHE A 6 0.10 -5.18 3.38
N ILE A 7 0.45 -5.79 4.49
CA ILE A 7 -0.29 -5.63 5.74
C ILE A 7 0.57 -4.77 6.67
N ILE A 8 0.07 -3.60 7.00
CA ILE A 8 0.82 -2.55 7.68
C ILE A 8 0.22 -2.31 9.05
N GLN A 9 1.05 -2.43 10.08
CA GLN A 9 0.65 -2.24 11.47
C GLN A 9 1.55 -1.23 12.16
N GLY A 10 1.02 -0.62 13.20
CA GLY A 10 1.71 0.38 13.99
C GLY A 10 0.79 1.57 14.24
N LYS A 11 1.37 2.74 14.42
CA LYS A 11 0.59 3.97 14.57
C LYS A 11 0.22 4.49 13.19
N VAL A 12 -0.82 3.92 12.62
CA VAL A 12 -1.24 4.22 11.23
C VAL A 12 -2.65 4.79 11.14
N GLU A 13 -3.50 4.55 12.15
CA GLU A 13 -4.86 5.10 12.17
C GLU A 13 -4.84 6.60 12.35
N ASN A 14 -5.77 7.28 11.69
CA ASN A 14 -5.95 8.75 11.79
C ASN A 14 -4.70 9.54 11.41
N THR A 15 -3.88 9.00 10.51
CA THR A 15 -2.65 9.64 10.04
C THR A 15 -2.74 10.08 8.58
N GLY A 16 -3.85 9.80 7.90
CA GLY A 16 -3.96 10.02 6.47
C GLY A 16 -3.22 8.98 5.65
N PHE A 17 -2.96 7.81 6.23
CA PHE A 17 -2.16 6.77 5.58
C PHE A 17 -2.75 6.31 4.26
N ARG A 18 -4.09 6.16 4.20
CA ARG A 18 -4.74 5.69 2.96
C ARG A 18 -4.52 6.66 1.81
N LEU A 19 -4.64 7.95 2.08
CA LEU A 19 -4.37 8.97 1.05
C LEU A 19 -2.90 9.01 0.68
N PHE A 20 -2.01 8.86 1.65
CA PHE A 20 -0.58 8.80 1.41
C PHE A 20 -0.23 7.62 0.50
N ALA A 21 -0.80 6.46 0.75
CA ALA A 21 -0.59 5.28 -0.09
C ALA A 21 -1.15 5.49 -1.50
N LEU A 22 -2.33 6.11 -1.62
CA LEU A 22 -2.89 6.44 -2.94
C LEU A 22 -1.94 7.33 -3.74
N ARG A 23 -1.33 8.32 -3.10
CA ARG A 23 -0.35 9.19 -3.76
C ARG A 23 0.87 8.41 -4.23
N GLY A 24 1.35 7.47 -3.42
CA GLY A 24 2.47 6.61 -3.81
C GLY A 24 2.12 5.73 -4.99
N ALA A 25 0.95 5.12 -4.96
CA ALA A 25 0.48 4.28 -6.06
C ALA A 25 0.39 5.07 -7.36
N SER A 26 -0.13 6.29 -7.30
CA SER A 26 -0.19 7.18 -8.46
C SER A 26 1.22 7.53 -8.98
N LYS A 27 2.12 7.86 -8.05
CA LYS A 27 3.49 8.21 -8.41
C LYS A 27 4.21 7.08 -9.14
N TYR A 28 3.96 5.84 -8.73
CA TYR A 28 4.66 4.67 -9.29
C TYR A 28 3.84 3.92 -10.32
N GLY A 29 2.68 4.47 -10.71
CA GLY A 29 1.87 3.88 -11.77
C GLY A 29 1.26 2.54 -11.41
N LEU A 30 0.86 2.36 -10.15
CA LEU A 30 0.29 1.11 -9.65
C LEU A 30 -1.22 1.17 -9.60
N CYS A 31 -1.85 0.01 -9.76
CA CYS A 31 -3.28 -0.18 -9.58
C CYS A 31 -3.51 -1.09 -8.36
N GLY A 32 -4.67 -1.00 -7.77
CA GLY A 32 -4.99 -1.84 -6.62
C GLY A 32 -6.05 -1.21 -5.72
N GLU A 33 -5.94 -1.53 -4.45
CA GLU A 33 -6.89 -1.00 -3.47
C GLU A 33 -6.27 -0.98 -2.08
N ILE A 34 -6.82 -0.13 -1.22
CA ILE A 34 -6.37 0.00 0.16
C ILE A 34 -7.59 0.10 1.07
N LEU A 35 -7.51 -0.58 2.20
CA LEU A 35 -8.53 -0.49 3.23
C LEU A 35 -7.90 -0.49 4.61
N GLU A 36 -8.65 0.01 5.57
CA GLU A 36 -8.30 -0.07 6.97
C GLU A 36 -9.26 -1.05 7.64
N LYS A 37 -8.70 -2.01 8.37
CA LYS A 37 -9.50 -3.03 9.03
C LYS A 37 -8.79 -3.44 10.33
N ASP A 38 -9.52 -3.37 11.44
CA ASP A 38 -9.01 -3.79 12.75
C ASP A 38 -7.68 -3.12 13.12
N GLY A 39 -7.57 -1.82 12.81
CA GLY A 39 -6.36 -1.04 13.11
C GLY A 39 -5.19 -1.29 12.19
N LYS A 40 -5.38 -2.08 11.14
CA LYS A 40 -4.34 -2.38 10.15
C LYS A 40 -4.67 -1.72 8.82
N ILE A 41 -3.63 -1.40 8.06
CA ILE A 41 -3.78 -0.95 6.68
C ILE A 41 -3.44 -2.13 5.79
N ILE A 42 -4.35 -2.48 4.90
CA ILE A 42 -4.16 -3.57 3.94
C ILE A 42 -4.14 -2.97 2.54
N VAL A 43 -3.04 -3.15 1.84
CA VAL A 43 -2.84 -2.61 0.49
C VAL A 43 -2.63 -3.76 -0.47
N ASP A 44 -3.42 -3.81 -1.53
CA ASP A 44 -3.16 -4.68 -2.66
C ASP A 44 -2.70 -3.80 -3.82
N ALA A 45 -1.54 -4.10 -4.40
CA ALA A 45 -0.97 -3.29 -5.46
C ALA A 45 -0.46 -4.17 -6.58
N GLU A 46 -0.75 -3.75 -7.81
CA GLU A 46 -0.29 -4.43 -9.02
C GLU A 46 0.48 -3.48 -9.92
N GLY A 47 1.55 -3.99 -10.50
CA GLY A 47 2.35 -3.24 -11.44
C GLY A 47 3.72 -3.86 -11.65
N ASP A 48 4.63 -3.04 -12.17
CA ASP A 48 6.02 -3.42 -12.38
C ASP A 48 6.71 -3.71 -11.05
N GLU A 49 7.51 -4.75 -11.02
CA GLU A 49 8.17 -5.21 -9.80
C GLU A 49 9.06 -4.13 -9.17
N THR A 50 9.82 -3.41 -9.99
CA THR A 50 10.67 -2.34 -9.48
C THR A 50 9.85 -1.21 -8.86
N LYS A 51 8.73 -0.87 -9.49
CA LYS A 51 7.82 0.14 -8.95
C LYS A 51 7.17 -0.30 -7.66
N LEU A 52 6.84 -1.58 -7.55
CA LEU A 52 6.31 -2.14 -6.30
C LEU A 52 7.33 -2.05 -5.16
N GLN A 53 8.62 -2.24 -5.45
CA GLN A 53 9.67 -2.08 -4.45
C GLN A 53 9.73 -0.64 -3.94
N PHE A 54 9.67 0.34 -4.83
CA PHE A 54 9.61 1.75 -4.43
C PHE A 54 8.37 2.06 -3.61
N PHE A 55 7.25 1.46 -3.99
CA PHE A 55 6.01 1.66 -3.27
C PHE A 55 6.06 1.04 -1.86
N GLU A 56 6.69 -0.11 -1.72
CA GLU A 56 6.88 -0.72 -0.40
C GLU A 56 7.68 0.22 0.50
N GLU A 57 8.75 0.81 0.00
CA GLU A 57 9.54 1.78 0.77
C GLU A 57 8.72 3.02 1.12
N TRP A 58 7.90 3.49 0.19
CA TRP A 58 6.98 4.59 0.42
C TRP A 58 6.04 4.30 1.59
N CYS A 59 5.46 3.09 1.59
CA CYS A 59 4.54 2.67 2.65
C CYS A 59 5.26 2.46 3.98
N ARG A 60 6.50 1.96 3.97
CA ARG A 60 7.29 1.80 5.20
C ARG A 60 7.58 3.14 5.85
N LYS A 61 7.82 4.15 5.05
CA LYS A 61 8.06 5.50 5.55
C LYS A 61 6.79 6.05 6.20
N GLY A 62 5.66 5.90 5.53
CA GLY A 62 4.39 6.42 5.98
C GLY A 62 4.32 7.93 5.99
N PRO A 63 3.14 8.50 6.19
CA PRO A 63 2.97 9.95 6.31
C PRO A 63 3.53 10.47 7.63
N GLU A 64 3.73 11.78 7.70
CA GLU A 64 4.14 12.44 8.93
C GLU A 64 3.13 12.15 10.03
N GLY A 65 3.64 11.85 11.22
CA GLY A 65 2.79 11.50 12.36
C GLY A 65 2.46 10.01 12.45
N SER A 66 2.81 9.22 11.44
CA SER A 66 2.65 7.78 11.50
C SER A 66 3.92 7.10 11.99
N HIS A 67 3.76 5.86 12.43
CA HIS A 67 4.89 5.00 12.77
C HIS A 67 4.57 3.57 12.35
N VAL A 68 5.23 3.09 11.31
CA VAL A 68 5.05 1.73 10.82
C VAL A 68 5.95 0.80 11.63
N GLU A 69 5.33 -0.08 12.38
CA GLU A 69 6.07 -1.08 13.19
C GLU A 69 6.36 -2.33 12.38
N THR A 70 5.37 -2.80 11.62
CA THR A 70 5.53 -3.97 10.78
C THR A 70 4.88 -3.75 9.43
N LEU A 71 5.51 -4.29 8.39
CA LEU A 71 4.93 -4.37 7.05
C LEU A 71 5.24 -5.75 6.53
N ILE A 72 4.18 -6.53 6.27
CA ILE A 72 4.33 -7.87 5.73
C ILE A 72 3.90 -7.84 4.27
N CYS A 73 4.83 -8.21 3.38
CA CYS A 73 4.59 -8.25 1.95
C CYS A 73 4.39 -9.70 1.52
N THR A 74 3.30 -9.97 0.82
CA THR A 74 2.98 -11.30 0.30
C THR A 74 2.69 -11.20 -1.19
N ASP A 75 3.29 -12.06 -1.99
CA ASP A 75 2.97 -12.16 -3.40
C ASP A 75 1.61 -12.82 -3.58
N LYS A 76 0.81 -12.28 -4.48
CA LYS A 76 -0.54 -12.76 -4.81
C LYS A 76 -0.65 -12.96 -6.31
N GLU A 77 -1.72 -13.63 -6.74
CA GLU A 77 -2.03 -13.75 -8.16
C GLU A 77 -2.56 -12.42 -8.68
N VAL A 78 -2.20 -12.09 -9.92
CA VAL A 78 -2.65 -10.87 -10.58
C VAL A 78 -4.15 -10.95 -10.81
N ILE A 79 -4.87 -9.91 -10.37
CA ILE A 79 -6.31 -9.79 -10.51
C ILE A 79 -6.66 -8.94 -11.75
N GLY A 80 -5.83 -7.93 -12.06
CA GLY A 80 -6.08 -7.00 -13.15
C GLY A 80 -6.84 -5.76 -12.70
N TYR A 81 -6.39 -5.15 -11.60
CA TYR A 81 -6.97 -3.88 -11.17
C TYR A 81 -6.83 -2.82 -12.25
N GLU A 82 -7.87 -2.02 -12.47
CA GLU A 82 -7.88 -0.98 -13.49
C GLU A 82 -7.48 0.39 -12.95
N ASN A 83 -7.61 0.58 -11.64
CA ASN A 83 -7.27 1.84 -10.98
C ASN A 83 -6.83 1.54 -9.55
N PHE A 84 -6.58 2.57 -8.76
CA PHE A 84 -6.28 2.43 -7.34
C PHE A 84 -7.39 3.08 -6.54
N LYS A 85 -8.01 2.31 -5.64
CA LYS A 85 -9.17 2.76 -4.86
C LYS A 85 -8.90 2.72 -3.37
N ILE A 86 -9.48 3.68 -2.66
CA ILE A 86 -9.60 3.62 -1.21
C ILE A 86 -10.97 3.02 -0.89
N LEU A 87 -10.98 1.91 -0.19
CA LEU A 87 -12.21 1.24 0.20
C LEU A 87 -12.71 1.68 1.58
#